data_2e2317ffa2215252238b956e3721edae
#
_entry.id   2e2317ffa2215252238b956e3721edae
#
_cell.length_a   1.000
_cell.length_b   1.000
_cell.length_c   1.000
_cell.angle_alpha   90.00
_cell.angle_beta   90.00
_cell.angle_gamma   90.00
#
_symmetry.space_group_name_H-M   'P 1'
#
loop_
_entity.id
_entity.type
_entity.pdbx_description
1 polymer ?
#
loop_
_entity_poly.entity_id
_entity_poly.type
_entity_poly.pdbx_seq_one_letter_code
_entity_poly.pdbx_strand_id
1 'polypeptide(L)'
;MGGYIAFAMQRQAPDRIAKLALLDTSSRPDTAEQTEARKKFIAMAEAGKLGDVVDTLTPRFLHKDRHKDESLTRIVRDMAADTGPEAFVRQQKAIMSRPDSRPLLASIRCPSLVLVGDGDELTPPELSKEICAGISGARLVVVPHCGHLSTIEKPDAVNAALAEWLGA
;
A
#
# COMPACT_ATOMS: atom_id res chain seq x y z
N MET A 1 -1.97 -3.75 -1.07
CA MET A 1 -1.87 -5.01 -1.86
C MET A 1 -0.85 -4.94 -2.98
N GLY A 2 -0.88 -3.94 -3.86
CA GLY A 2 -0.02 -3.86 -5.05
C GLY A 2 1.46 -4.09 -4.76
N GLY A 3 2.02 -3.43 -3.74
CA GLY A 3 3.43 -3.61 -3.36
C GLY A 3 3.78 -5.05 -2.94
N TYR A 4 2.87 -5.74 -2.23
CA TYR A 4 3.08 -7.15 -1.86
C TYR A 4 3.09 -8.08 -3.07
N ILE A 5 2.23 -7.79 -4.06
CA ILE A 5 2.22 -8.50 -5.35
C ILE A 5 3.52 -8.21 -6.10
N ALA A 6 3.97 -6.95 -6.14
CA ALA A 6 5.22 -6.56 -6.78
C ALA A 6 6.43 -7.30 -6.19
N PHE A 7 6.51 -7.42 -4.85
CA PHE A 7 7.56 -8.22 -4.20
C PHE A 7 7.44 -9.72 -4.52
N ALA A 8 6.21 -10.25 -4.63
CA ALA A 8 6.02 -11.64 -5.04
C ALA A 8 6.48 -11.88 -6.48
N MET A 9 6.17 -10.96 -7.40
CA MET A 9 6.64 -11.00 -8.79
C MET A 9 8.17 -10.90 -8.87
N GLN A 10 8.77 -9.99 -8.11
CA GLN A 10 10.23 -9.81 -8.04
C GLN A 10 10.93 -11.09 -7.54
N ARG A 11 10.31 -11.81 -6.61
CA ARG A 11 10.85 -13.09 -6.11
C ARG A 11 10.76 -14.22 -7.14
N GLN A 12 9.70 -14.24 -7.94
CA GLN A 12 9.44 -15.33 -8.89
C GLN A 12 10.06 -15.11 -10.26
N ALA A 13 10.16 -13.86 -10.72
CA ALA A 13 10.57 -13.52 -12.07
C ALA A 13 11.29 -12.15 -12.13
N PRO A 14 12.43 -11.99 -11.42
CA PRO A 14 13.13 -10.69 -11.33
C PRO A 14 13.51 -10.14 -12.69
N ASP A 15 13.94 -11.00 -13.62
CA ASP A 15 14.40 -10.60 -14.96
C ASP A 15 13.27 -10.07 -15.87
N ARG A 16 12.01 -10.22 -15.45
CA ARG A 16 10.86 -9.70 -16.18
C ARG A 16 10.44 -8.30 -15.75
N ILE A 17 11.09 -7.75 -14.73
CA ILE A 17 10.74 -6.44 -14.15
C ILE A 17 11.76 -5.42 -14.60
N ALA A 18 11.38 -4.58 -15.57
CA ALA A 18 12.26 -3.55 -16.12
C ALA A 18 12.39 -2.33 -15.20
N LYS A 19 11.31 -1.95 -14.49
CA LYS A 19 11.25 -0.83 -13.55
C LYS A 19 10.26 -1.18 -12.43
N LEU A 20 10.49 -0.68 -11.21
CA LEU A 20 9.67 -0.99 -10.03
C LEU A 20 9.25 0.29 -9.32
N ALA A 21 7.95 0.55 -9.19
CA ALA A 21 7.41 1.61 -8.34
C ALA A 21 6.64 0.99 -7.16
N LEU A 22 7.02 1.37 -5.95
CA LEU A 22 6.44 0.91 -4.69
C LEU A 22 5.83 2.10 -3.96
N LEU A 23 4.50 2.20 -4.02
CA LEU A 23 3.74 3.30 -3.45
C LEU A 23 3.02 2.82 -2.17
N ASP A 24 3.15 3.59 -1.08
CA ASP A 24 2.39 3.40 0.16
C ASP A 24 2.38 1.92 0.61
N THR A 25 3.56 1.33 0.82
CA THR A 25 3.68 -0.10 1.09
C THR A 25 4.80 -0.44 2.09
N SER A 26 4.89 -1.72 2.45
CA SER A 26 5.88 -2.26 3.38
C SER A 26 6.50 -3.54 2.83
N SER A 27 7.79 -3.74 3.11
CA SER A 27 8.50 -5.01 2.86
C SER A 27 8.35 -6.03 4.00
N ARG A 28 7.76 -5.62 5.13
CA ARG A 28 7.62 -6.45 6.32
C ARG A 28 6.41 -7.38 6.25
N PRO A 29 6.44 -8.56 6.88
CA PRO A 29 5.25 -9.35 7.15
C PRO A 29 4.35 -8.64 8.16
N ASP A 30 3.13 -9.15 8.37
CA ASP A 30 2.28 -8.68 9.47
C ASP A 30 2.90 -9.00 10.83
N THR A 31 2.69 -8.11 11.80
CA THR A 31 2.88 -8.44 13.21
C THR A 31 1.74 -9.33 13.70
N ALA A 32 1.91 -9.91 14.91
CA ALA A 32 0.84 -10.70 15.53
C ALA A 32 -0.44 -9.86 15.71
N GLU A 33 -0.31 -8.61 16.14
CA GLU A 33 -1.44 -7.68 16.33
C GLU A 33 -2.13 -7.34 15.01
N GLN A 34 -1.36 -7.13 13.94
CA GLN A 34 -1.91 -6.88 12.61
C GLN A 34 -2.68 -8.11 12.10
N THR A 35 -2.12 -9.30 12.31
CA THR A 35 -2.77 -10.56 11.94
C THR A 35 -4.10 -10.75 12.69
N GLU A 36 -4.13 -10.50 13.99
CA GLU A 36 -5.38 -10.61 14.78
C GLU A 36 -6.42 -9.56 14.38
N ALA A 37 -5.99 -8.32 14.07
CA ALA A 37 -6.89 -7.30 13.54
C ALA A 37 -7.51 -7.72 12.19
N ARG A 38 -6.71 -8.33 11.29
CA ARG A 38 -7.22 -8.82 10.00
C ARG A 38 -8.22 -9.97 10.18
N LYS A 39 -7.98 -10.89 11.11
CA LYS A 39 -8.94 -11.97 11.42
C LYS A 39 -10.29 -11.40 11.87
N LYS A 40 -10.29 -10.35 12.70
CA LYS A 40 -11.53 -9.65 13.11
C LYS A 40 -12.24 -9.02 11.91
N PHE A 41 -11.52 -8.35 11.03
CA PHE A 41 -12.11 -7.76 9.81
C PHE A 41 -12.65 -8.82 8.85
N ILE A 42 -11.99 -9.97 8.72
CA ILE A 42 -12.49 -11.11 7.96
C ILE A 42 -13.82 -11.58 8.55
N ALA A 43 -13.88 -11.84 9.85
CA ALA A 43 -15.11 -12.28 10.51
C ALA A 43 -16.26 -11.27 10.35
N MET A 44 -15.98 -9.97 10.42
CA MET A 44 -16.98 -8.93 10.18
C MET A 44 -17.47 -8.95 8.72
N ALA A 45 -16.57 -9.08 7.75
CA ALA A 45 -16.94 -9.12 6.33
C ALA A 45 -17.77 -10.38 6.01
N GLU A 46 -17.40 -11.55 6.54
CA GLU A 46 -18.14 -12.81 6.42
C GLU A 46 -19.53 -12.75 7.08
N ALA A 47 -19.70 -11.90 8.10
CA ALA A 47 -20.99 -11.61 8.73
C ALA A 47 -21.81 -10.53 8.01
N GLY A 48 -21.41 -10.10 6.80
CA GLY A 48 -22.12 -9.09 6.01
C GLY A 48 -21.86 -7.64 6.47
N LYS A 49 -20.84 -7.40 7.30
CA LYS A 49 -20.50 -6.09 7.87
C LYS A 49 -19.28 -5.44 7.21
N LEU A 50 -19.09 -5.64 5.90
CA LEU A 50 -17.97 -5.04 5.19
C LEU A 50 -18.01 -3.51 5.27
N GLY A 51 -19.21 -2.89 5.24
CA GLY A 51 -19.35 -1.45 5.40
C GLY A 51 -18.75 -0.92 6.70
N ASP A 52 -19.01 -1.60 7.83
CA ASP A 52 -18.46 -1.23 9.13
C ASP A 52 -16.93 -1.34 9.16
N VAL A 53 -16.37 -2.34 8.46
CA VAL A 53 -14.91 -2.49 8.30
C VAL A 53 -14.34 -1.31 7.52
N VAL A 54 -15.00 -0.91 6.41
CA VAL A 54 -14.59 0.21 5.58
C VAL A 54 -14.63 1.51 6.36
N ASP A 55 -15.71 1.76 7.09
CA ASP A 55 -15.85 2.96 7.92
C ASP A 55 -14.78 3.04 9.03
N THR A 56 -14.41 1.90 9.59
CA THR A 56 -13.33 1.79 10.58
C THR A 56 -11.96 2.09 9.97
N LEU A 57 -11.72 1.66 8.74
CA LEU A 57 -10.40 1.77 8.08
C LEU A 57 -10.23 3.09 7.32
N THR A 58 -11.30 3.69 6.82
CA THR A 58 -11.23 4.90 5.99
C THR A 58 -10.41 6.05 6.59
N PRO A 59 -10.53 6.38 7.90
CA PRO A 59 -9.69 7.41 8.50
C PRO A 59 -8.17 7.09 8.43
N ARG A 60 -7.80 5.81 8.42
CA ARG A 60 -6.41 5.38 8.34
C ARG A 60 -5.86 5.37 6.91
N PHE A 61 -6.73 5.39 5.92
CA PHE A 61 -6.34 5.48 4.50
C PHE A 61 -6.03 6.90 4.06
N LEU A 62 -6.67 7.89 4.68
CA LEU A 62 -6.59 9.29 4.28
C LEU A 62 -5.78 10.10 5.28
N HIS A 63 -5.10 11.13 4.79
CA HIS A 63 -4.44 12.08 5.68
C HIS A 63 -5.46 12.72 6.65
N LYS A 64 -5.06 12.98 7.88
CA LYS A 64 -5.94 13.53 8.94
C LYS A 64 -6.72 14.78 8.52
N ASP A 65 -6.13 15.65 7.69
CA ASP A 65 -6.77 16.86 7.19
C ASP A 65 -7.86 16.56 6.15
N ARG A 66 -7.96 15.32 5.66
CA ARG A 66 -8.90 14.88 4.63
C ARG A 66 -9.95 13.89 5.15
N HIS A 67 -10.00 13.62 6.45
CA HIS A 67 -11.01 12.71 7.02
C HIS A 67 -12.46 13.16 6.81
N LYS A 68 -12.68 14.45 6.60
CA LYS A 68 -14.01 15.03 6.34
C LYS A 68 -14.27 15.27 4.85
N ASP A 69 -13.38 14.85 3.97
CA ASP A 69 -13.56 15.00 2.53
C ASP A 69 -14.49 13.89 2.02
N GLU A 70 -15.77 14.26 1.82
CA GLU A 70 -16.80 13.32 1.39
C GLU A 70 -16.52 12.73 0.01
N SER A 71 -15.81 13.44 -0.87
CA SER A 71 -15.46 12.93 -2.20
C SER A 71 -14.48 11.78 -2.11
N LEU A 72 -13.46 11.90 -1.28
CA LEU A 72 -12.47 10.84 -1.05
C LEU A 72 -13.06 9.66 -0.29
N THR A 73 -13.82 9.92 0.79
CA THR A 73 -14.46 8.85 1.56
C THR A 73 -15.45 8.05 0.72
N ARG A 74 -16.18 8.72 -0.20
CA ARG A 74 -17.05 8.04 -1.15
C ARG A 74 -16.26 7.12 -2.09
N ILE A 75 -15.15 7.59 -2.68
CA ILE A 75 -14.30 6.77 -3.55
C ILE A 75 -13.84 5.51 -2.80
N VAL A 76 -13.41 5.63 -1.55
CA VAL A 76 -12.98 4.48 -0.74
C VAL A 76 -14.14 3.48 -0.54
N ARG A 77 -15.34 3.97 -0.23
CA ARG A 77 -16.53 3.11 -0.06
C ARG A 77 -16.93 2.43 -1.36
N ASP A 78 -16.94 3.17 -2.47
CA ASP A 78 -17.28 2.62 -3.79
C ASP A 78 -16.29 1.52 -4.21
N MET A 79 -14.98 1.75 -4.08
CA MET A 79 -13.95 0.74 -4.33
C MET A 79 -14.11 -0.51 -3.45
N ALA A 80 -14.50 -0.34 -2.20
CA ALA A 80 -14.74 -1.46 -1.30
C ALA A 80 -16.01 -2.24 -1.67
N ALA A 81 -17.07 -1.54 -2.08
CA ALA A 81 -18.31 -2.14 -2.55
C ALA A 81 -18.08 -2.97 -3.84
N ASP A 82 -17.34 -2.41 -4.79
CA ASP A 82 -16.95 -3.09 -6.04
C ASP A 82 -16.08 -4.32 -5.78
N THR A 83 -15.20 -4.25 -4.77
CA THR A 83 -14.37 -5.38 -4.36
C THR A 83 -15.21 -6.50 -3.77
N GLY A 84 -16.17 -6.17 -2.95
CA GLY A 84 -17.06 -7.09 -2.26
C GLY A 84 -16.41 -7.91 -1.13
N PRO A 85 -17.25 -8.52 -0.27
CA PRO A 85 -16.77 -9.20 0.94
C PRO A 85 -15.89 -10.42 0.65
N GLU A 86 -16.23 -11.21 -0.37
CA GLU A 86 -15.46 -12.41 -0.70
C GLU A 86 -14.05 -12.10 -1.19
N ALA A 87 -13.91 -11.10 -2.08
CA ALA A 87 -12.59 -10.70 -2.56
C ALA A 87 -11.80 -10.02 -1.44
N PHE A 88 -12.44 -9.20 -0.60
CA PHE A 88 -11.81 -8.65 0.60
C PHE A 88 -11.23 -9.75 1.49
N VAL A 89 -11.99 -10.79 1.80
CA VAL A 89 -11.53 -11.92 2.63
C VAL A 89 -10.32 -12.62 2.00
N ARG A 90 -10.38 -12.90 0.68
CA ARG A 90 -9.22 -13.49 -0.04
C ARG A 90 -7.99 -12.61 0.03
N GLN A 91 -8.15 -11.29 -0.14
CA GLN A 91 -7.05 -10.32 -0.05
C GLN A 91 -6.45 -10.28 1.36
N GLN A 92 -7.27 -10.25 2.42
CA GLN A 92 -6.77 -10.28 3.79
C GLN A 92 -5.97 -11.56 4.08
N LYS A 93 -6.47 -12.73 3.64
CA LYS A 93 -5.74 -14.01 3.79
C LYS A 93 -4.40 -13.98 3.04
N ALA A 94 -4.36 -13.45 1.82
CA ALA A 94 -3.13 -13.28 1.06
C ALA A 94 -2.13 -12.32 1.72
N ILE A 95 -2.62 -11.24 2.33
CA ILE A 95 -1.77 -10.30 3.07
C ILE A 95 -1.16 -10.97 4.30
N MET A 96 -1.95 -11.71 5.09
CA MET A 96 -1.46 -12.42 6.28
C MET A 96 -0.40 -13.49 5.95
N SER A 97 -0.51 -14.14 4.79
CA SER A 97 0.42 -15.21 4.37
C SER A 97 1.68 -14.70 3.68
N ARG A 98 1.82 -13.37 3.47
CA ARG A 98 2.98 -12.83 2.77
C ARG A 98 4.27 -13.06 3.56
N PRO A 99 5.36 -13.49 2.90
CA PRO A 99 6.65 -13.61 3.56
C PRO A 99 7.29 -12.23 3.81
N ASP A 100 8.29 -12.22 4.68
CA ASP A 100 9.20 -11.08 4.82
C ASP A 100 9.93 -10.83 3.49
N SER A 101 9.79 -9.63 2.95
CA SER A 101 10.44 -9.23 1.70
C SER A 101 11.70 -8.38 1.91
N ARG A 102 12.09 -8.07 3.16
CA ARG A 102 13.32 -7.32 3.45
C ARG A 102 14.58 -8.01 2.89
N PRO A 103 14.75 -9.34 3.02
CA PRO A 103 15.91 -10.01 2.42
C PRO A 103 15.98 -9.93 0.89
N LEU A 104 14.84 -9.67 0.22
CA LEU A 104 14.77 -9.54 -1.24
C LEU A 104 15.30 -8.19 -1.74
N LEU A 105 15.23 -7.13 -0.91
CA LEU A 105 15.49 -5.76 -1.34
C LEU A 105 16.87 -5.60 -2.00
N ALA A 106 17.90 -6.17 -1.39
CA ALA A 106 19.27 -6.09 -1.90
C ALA A 106 19.49 -6.78 -3.26
N SER A 107 18.59 -7.65 -3.70
CA SER A 107 18.65 -8.32 -5.00
C SER A 107 17.96 -7.56 -6.13
N ILE A 108 17.17 -6.54 -5.81
CA ILE A 108 16.47 -5.70 -6.80
C ILE A 108 17.50 -4.83 -7.53
N ARG A 109 17.56 -4.96 -8.86
CA ARG A 109 18.55 -4.26 -9.71
C ARG A 109 17.91 -3.25 -10.67
N CYS A 110 16.60 -3.35 -10.89
CA CYS A 110 15.92 -2.42 -11.80
C CYS A 110 15.75 -1.03 -11.17
N PRO A 111 15.67 0.04 -11.99
CA PRO A 111 15.35 1.38 -11.49
C PRO A 111 14.10 1.37 -10.63
N SER A 112 14.21 1.84 -9.38
CA SER A 112 13.15 1.73 -8.39
C SER A 112 12.75 3.08 -7.82
N LEU A 113 11.44 3.35 -7.79
CA LEU A 113 10.82 4.47 -7.10
C LEU A 113 10.09 3.95 -5.85
N VAL A 114 10.34 4.57 -4.71
CA VAL A 114 9.56 4.38 -3.49
C VAL A 114 8.84 5.69 -3.19
N LEU A 115 7.52 5.64 -3.00
CA LEU A 115 6.73 6.83 -2.73
C LEU A 115 5.81 6.57 -1.54
N VAL A 116 5.62 7.59 -0.69
CA VAL A 116 4.75 7.48 0.50
C VAL A 116 4.19 8.85 0.87
N GLY A 117 2.95 8.87 1.36
CA GLY A 117 2.40 10.04 2.04
C GLY A 117 3.06 10.28 3.40
N ASP A 118 3.30 11.54 3.77
CA ASP A 118 3.91 11.88 5.07
C ASP A 118 3.01 11.55 6.27
N GLY A 119 1.70 11.46 6.03
CA GLY A 119 0.68 11.09 7.01
C GLY A 119 0.12 9.68 6.83
N ASP A 120 0.81 8.77 6.15
CA ASP A 120 0.37 7.38 6.01
C ASP A 120 0.45 6.64 7.36
N GLU A 121 -0.72 6.34 7.94
CA GLU A 121 -0.83 5.62 9.22
C GLU A 121 -0.78 4.10 9.08
N LEU A 122 -0.97 3.57 7.88
CA LEU A 122 -0.93 2.12 7.62
C LEU A 122 0.48 1.61 7.34
N THR A 123 1.19 2.36 6.51
CA THR A 123 2.59 2.09 6.18
C THR A 123 3.41 3.38 6.34
N PRO A 124 3.70 3.77 7.59
CA PRO A 124 4.41 5.01 7.88
C PRO A 124 5.69 5.19 7.08
N PRO A 125 6.13 6.45 6.82
CA PRO A 125 7.29 6.77 5.99
C PRO A 125 8.57 5.99 6.32
N GLU A 126 8.73 5.56 7.56
CA GLU A 126 9.88 4.75 8.01
C GLU A 126 9.97 3.42 7.28
N LEU A 127 8.82 2.81 6.90
CA LEU A 127 8.80 1.56 6.14
C LEU A 127 9.23 1.77 4.69
N SER A 128 8.88 2.90 4.11
CA SER A 128 9.35 3.30 2.78
C SER A 128 10.83 3.67 2.78
N LYS A 129 11.32 4.32 3.83
CA LYS A 129 12.76 4.58 4.02
C LYS A 129 13.54 3.26 4.12
N GLU A 130 13.01 2.27 4.84
CA GLU A 130 13.61 0.92 4.93
C GLU A 130 13.70 0.26 3.54
N ILE A 131 12.63 0.30 2.76
CA ILE A 131 12.63 -0.24 1.39
C ILE A 131 13.67 0.47 0.53
N CYS A 132 13.67 1.80 0.54
CA CYS A 132 14.60 2.62 -0.25
C CYS A 132 16.06 2.35 0.13
N ALA A 133 16.35 2.26 1.42
CA ALA A 133 17.71 1.94 1.91
C ALA A 133 18.16 0.52 1.53
N GLY A 134 17.23 -0.41 1.37
CA GLY A 134 17.52 -1.80 1.00
C GLY A 134 17.74 -2.03 -0.50
N ILE A 135 17.27 -1.11 -1.37
CA ILE A 135 17.38 -1.23 -2.83
C ILE A 135 18.43 -0.24 -3.35
N SER A 136 19.50 -0.76 -3.93
CA SER A 136 20.57 0.08 -4.46
C SER A 136 20.06 1.01 -5.57
N GLY A 137 20.28 2.31 -5.42
CA GLY A 137 19.89 3.32 -6.41
C GLY A 137 18.38 3.64 -6.41
N ALA A 138 17.61 3.14 -5.43
CA ALA A 138 16.21 3.52 -5.31
C ALA A 138 16.06 5.00 -4.93
N ARG A 139 15.02 5.64 -5.47
CA ARG A 139 14.64 7.00 -5.15
C ARG A 139 13.45 6.99 -4.19
N LEU A 140 13.52 7.79 -3.13
CA LEU A 140 12.40 8.02 -2.21
C LEU A 140 11.72 9.37 -2.51
N VAL A 141 10.40 9.34 -2.59
CA VAL A 141 9.54 10.54 -2.63
C VAL A 141 8.57 10.50 -1.45
N VAL A 142 8.59 11.53 -0.62
CA VAL A 142 7.61 11.73 0.46
C VAL A 142 6.67 12.84 0.03
N VAL A 143 5.38 12.52 -0.07
CA VAL A 143 4.34 13.46 -0.52
C VAL A 143 3.74 14.15 0.70
N PRO A 144 3.83 15.50 0.81
CA PRO A 144 3.34 16.22 1.96
C PRO A 144 1.80 16.26 2.01
N HIS A 145 1.25 16.27 3.23
CA HIS A 145 -0.20 16.28 3.50
C HIS A 145 -0.97 15.19 2.73
N CYS A 146 -0.45 13.97 2.81
CA CYS A 146 -0.95 12.80 2.08
C CYS A 146 -0.96 11.57 2.98
N GLY A 147 -2.02 10.79 2.92
CA GLY A 147 -2.16 9.51 3.62
C GLY A 147 -1.73 8.32 2.76
N HIS A 148 -2.35 7.17 3.01
CA HIS A 148 -2.04 5.88 2.37
C HIS A 148 -2.52 5.78 0.91
N LEU A 149 -3.51 6.55 0.52
CA LEU A 149 -4.05 6.50 -0.85
C LEU A 149 -3.52 7.68 -1.67
N SER A 150 -2.18 7.77 -1.76
CA SER A 150 -1.49 8.90 -2.40
C SER A 150 -1.98 9.18 -3.82
N THR A 151 -2.32 8.15 -4.57
CA THR A 151 -2.80 8.25 -5.95
C THR A 151 -4.12 8.98 -6.10
N ILE A 152 -4.98 8.98 -5.09
CA ILE A 152 -6.27 9.70 -5.10
C ILE A 152 -6.23 10.99 -4.28
N GLU A 153 -5.37 11.05 -3.25
CA GLU A 153 -5.24 12.26 -2.42
C GLU A 153 -4.39 13.35 -3.09
N LYS A 154 -3.34 12.95 -3.79
CA LYS A 154 -2.33 13.84 -4.41
C LYS A 154 -1.92 13.36 -5.81
N PRO A 155 -2.89 13.17 -6.74
CA PRO A 155 -2.60 12.60 -8.05
C PRO A 155 -1.53 13.37 -8.83
N ASP A 156 -1.51 14.70 -8.76
CA ASP A 156 -0.52 15.50 -9.48
C ASP A 156 0.91 15.24 -8.99
N ALA A 157 1.11 15.15 -7.67
CA ALA A 157 2.42 14.86 -7.10
C ALA A 157 2.89 13.44 -7.43
N VAL A 158 1.97 12.47 -7.38
CA VAL A 158 2.26 11.08 -7.75
C VAL A 158 2.59 10.98 -9.23
N ASN A 159 1.80 11.60 -10.11
CA ASN A 159 2.03 11.60 -11.54
C ASN A 159 3.36 12.27 -11.91
N ALA A 160 3.71 13.39 -11.28
CA ALA A 160 4.99 14.06 -11.48
C ALA A 160 6.17 13.14 -11.09
N ALA A 161 6.09 12.47 -9.94
CA ALA A 161 7.13 11.54 -9.48
C ALA A 161 7.28 10.33 -10.42
N LEU A 162 6.15 9.79 -10.91
CA LEU A 162 6.14 8.69 -11.86
C LEU A 162 6.70 9.10 -13.22
N ALA A 163 6.31 10.27 -13.75
CA ALA A 163 6.81 10.79 -15.03
C ALA A 163 8.34 10.98 -14.99
N GLU A 164 8.85 11.63 -13.95
CA GLU A 164 10.29 11.82 -13.76
C GLU A 164 11.03 10.47 -13.67
N TRP A 165 10.50 9.52 -12.91
CA TRP A 165 11.11 8.20 -12.77
C TRP A 165 11.05 7.38 -14.07
N LEU A 166 10.00 7.54 -14.86
CA LEU A 166 9.91 6.91 -16.21
C LEU A 166 10.85 7.55 -17.23
N GLY A 167 11.32 8.76 -16.98
CA GLY A 167 12.13 9.54 -17.91
C GLY A 167 11.27 10.22 -18.99
N ALA A 168 10.03 10.57 -18.65
CA ALA A 168 9.07 11.24 -19.53
C ALA A 168 9.12 12.77 -19.34
#